data_bad61cf96208a4bc5f5f634f61fd5209
#
_entry.id   bad61cf96208a4bc5f5f634f61fd5209
#
_cell.length_a   1.000
_cell.length_b   1.000
_cell.length_c   1.000
_cell.angle_alpha   90.00
_cell.angle_beta   90.00
_cell.angle_gamma   90.00
#
_symmetry.space_group_name_H-M   'P 1'
#
loop_
_entity.id
_entity.type
_entity.pdbx_description
1 polymer ?
#
loop_
_entity_poly.entity_id
_entity_poly.type
_entity_poly.pdbx_seq_one_letter_code
_entity_poly.pdbx_strand_id
1 'polypeptide(L)'
;ALPLLQFAIFYIGVNVNSLLLSFKEYSAGEGFRWLAWDNLFANYKKFFVDLGNDIVLKYCLENSFVIWLFTVILITPICILFSYYLYKKRTLSNVFKVLLFMPTIIPGIVMVLVYKYFVDGGIPILLEKWFNLRVLGLLYKPDTALWMIVIFLCMTGFGTGMLLYTGAMSRIDNSLLESCQLDGANSWQELWHI
;
A
#
# COMPACT_ATOMS: atom_id res chain seq x y z
N ALA A 1 -12.23 27.49 -11.48
CA ALA A 1 -13.52 27.31 -10.78
C ALA A 1 -13.99 25.84 -10.78
N LEU A 2 -14.06 25.17 -11.94
CA LEU A 2 -14.58 23.80 -12.05
C LEU A 2 -13.84 22.76 -11.19
N PRO A 3 -12.48 22.69 -11.18
CA PRO A 3 -11.75 21.75 -10.34
C PRO A 3 -11.93 21.99 -8.83
N LEU A 4 -12.06 23.25 -8.40
CA LEU A 4 -12.33 23.59 -7.00
C LEU A 4 -13.74 23.14 -6.57
N LEU A 5 -14.70 23.29 -7.43
CA LEU A 5 -16.08 22.86 -7.18
C LEU A 5 -16.17 21.33 -7.13
N GLN A 6 -15.49 20.64 -8.04
CA GLN A 6 -15.36 19.18 -8.02
C GLN A 6 -14.70 18.70 -6.72
N PHE A 7 -13.59 19.32 -6.30
CA PHE A 7 -12.93 19.00 -5.04
C PHE A 7 -13.85 19.24 -3.83
N ALA A 8 -14.55 20.37 -3.80
CA ALA A 8 -15.46 20.68 -2.70
C ALA A 8 -16.61 19.66 -2.59
N ILE A 9 -17.22 19.24 -3.69
CA ILE A 9 -18.35 18.29 -3.68
C ILE A 9 -17.85 16.87 -3.41
N PHE A 10 -16.89 16.35 -4.19
CA PHE A 10 -16.51 14.95 -4.15
C PHE A 10 -15.49 14.61 -3.08
N TYR A 11 -14.68 15.56 -2.63
CA TYR A 11 -13.72 15.32 -1.56
C TYR A 11 -14.23 15.84 -0.22
N ILE A 12 -14.49 17.14 -0.09
CA ILE A 12 -14.93 17.72 1.19
C ILE A 12 -16.31 17.19 1.56
N GLY A 13 -17.28 17.24 0.66
CA GLY A 13 -18.65 16.79 0.91
C GLY A 13 -18.72 15.32 1.33
N VAL A 14 -18.02 14.44 0.64
CA VAL A 14 -17.98 13.00 0.97
C VAL A 14 -17.32 12.75 2.31
N ASN A 15 -16.16 13.39 2.59
CA ASN A 15 -15.45 13.22 3.86
C ASN A 15 -16.25 13.78 5.04
N VAL A 16 -16.88 14.94 4.90
CA VAL A 16 -17.78 15.51 5.92
C VAL A 16 -18.96 14.57 6.16
N ASN A 17 -19.59 14.05 5.11
CA ASN A 17 -20.68 13.09 5.27
C ASN A 17 -20.23 11.81 5.98
N SER A 18 -19.06 11.29 5.68
CA SER A 18 -18.47 10.11 6.35
C SER A 18 -18.24 10.37 7.84
N LEU A 19 -17.75 11.56 8.20
CA LEU A 19 -17.63 11.98 9.60
C LEU A 19 -19.00 12.10 10.28
N LEU A 20 -19.99 12.65 9.60
CA LEU A 20 -21.35 12.77 10.13
C LEU A 20 -22.03 11.41 10.30
N LEU A 21 -21.72 10.42 9.49
CA LEU A 21 -22.21 9.05 9.65
C LEU A 21 -21.75 8.41 10.96
N SER A 22 -20.59 8.78 11.48
CA SER A 22 -20.10 8.27 12.77
C SER A 22 -20.99 8.65 13.97
N PHE A 23 -21.80 9.71 13.82
CA PHE A 23 -22.76 10.19 14.80
C PHE A 23 -24.21 9.72 14.54
N LYS A 24 -24.38 8.80 13.58
CA LYS A 24 -25.69 8.23 13.24
C LYS A 24 -25.73 6.75 13.58
N GLU A 25 -26.93 6.28 13.89
CA GLU A 25 -27.24 4.86 14.07
C GLU A 25 -28.08 4.39 12.89
N TYR A 26 -27.81 3.18 12.42
CA TYR A 26 -28.62 2.54 11.39
C TYR A 26 -29.68 1.65 12.03
N SER A 27 -30.95 1.91 11.73
CA SER A 27 -32.08 1.08 12.13
C SER A 27 -32.73 0.45 10.90
N ALA A 28 -32.94 -0.87 10.96
CA ALA A 28 -33.62 -1.60 9.89
C ALA A 28 -35.10 -1.14 9.80
N GLY A 29 -35.44 -0.44 8.73
CA GLY A 29 -36.76 0.11 8.49
C GLY A 29 -36.85 1.63 8.52
N GLU A 30 -36.01 2.32 9.25
CA GLU A 30 -36.02 3.79 9.35
C GLU A 30 -34.76 4.45 8.76
N GLY A 31 -33.75 3.64 8.40
CA GLY A 31 -32.49 4.14 7.83
C GLY A 31 -31.54 4.75 8.87
N PHE A 32 -30.77 5.77 8.46
CA PHE A 32 -29.82 6.44 9.34
C PHE A 32 -30.50 7.53 10.18
N ARG A 33 -30.44 7.37 11.51
CA ARG A 33 -30.92 8.37 12.48
C ARG A 33 -29.77 9.00 13.22
N TRP A 34 -29.90 10.27 13.60
CA TRP A 34 -28.94 10.91 14.49
C TRP A 34 -29.02 10.30 15.88
N LEU A 35 -27.85 10.05 16.47
CA LEU A 35 -27.77 9.68 17.87
C LEU A 35 -28.28 10.82 18.75
N ALA A 36 -28.92 10.47 19.88
CA ALA A 36 -29.31 11.47 20.86
C ALA A 36 -28.08 12.20 21.43
N TRP A 37 -28.25 13.46 21.81
CA TRP A 37 -27.17 14.31 22.33
C TRP A 37 -26.44 13.66 23.52
N ASP A 38 -27.14 12.93 24.37
CA ASP A 38 -26.59 12.22 25.53
C ASP A 38 -25.68 11.04 25.14
N ASN A 39 -25.86 10.52 23.91
CA ASN A 39 -25.15 9.35 23.41
C ASN A 39 -24.38 9.61 22.09
N LEU A 40 -24.04 10.85 21.82
CA LEU A 40 -23.42 11.26 20.55
C LEU A 40 -22.15 10.46 20.22
N PHE A 41 -21.39 10.06 21.21
CA PHE A 41 -20.17 9.26 21.09
C PHE A 41 -20.38 7.76 21.31
N ALA A 42 -21.61 7.28 21.28
CA ALA A 42 -21.91 5.86 21.54
C ALA A 42 -21.19 4.92 20.55
N ASN A 43 -21.14 5.28 19.26
CA ASN A 43 -20.44 4.48 18.25
C ASN A 43 -18.93 4.38 18.52
N TYR A 44 -18.31 5.47 18.96
CA TYR A 44 -16.89 5.45 19.32
C TYR A 44 -16.66 4.61 20.59
N LYS A 45 -17.51 4.78 21.60
CA LYS A 45 -17.43 3.98 22.83
C LYS A 45 -17.62 2.49 22.51
N LYS A 46 -18.61 2.15 21.67
CA LYS A 46 -18.85 0.78 21.22
C LYS A 46 -17.63 0.24 20.46
N PHE A 47 -17.03 1.00 19.55
CA PHE A 47 -15.82 0.60 18.84
C PHE A 47 -14.67 0.24 19.78
N PHE A 48 -14.39 1.05 20.80
CA PHE A 48 -13.33 0.76 21.77
C PHE A 48 -13.65 -0.45 22.67
N VAL A 49 -14.91 -0.68 22.99
CA VAL A 49 -15.35 -1.87 23.74
C VAL A 49 -15.23 -3.12 22.87
N ASP A 50 -15.70 -3.04 21.63
CA ASP A 50 -15.64 -4.15 20.66
C ASP A 50 -14.19 -4.48 20.31
N LEU A 51 -13.30 -3.48 20.28
CA LEU A 51 -11.88 -3.68 20.08
C LEU A 51 -11.23 -4.62 21.12
N GLY A 52 -11.72 -4.57 22.37
CA GLY A 52 -11.26 -5.47 23.43
C GLY A 52 -11.90 -6.86 23.38
N ASN A 53 -13.12 -6.97 22.87
CA ASN A 53 -13.96 -8.16 22.99
C ASN A 53 -14.15 -8.92 21.68
N ASP A 54 -14.10 -8.22 20.52
CA ASP A 54 -14.30 -8.85 19.22
C ASP A 54 -12.97 -9.34 18.64
N ILE A 55 -12.84 -10.66 18.58
CA ILE A 55 -11.66 -11.35 18.05
C ILE A 55 -11.41 -10.95 16.58
N VAL A 56 -12.45 -10.80 15.77
CA VAL A 56 -12.31 -10.46 14.34
C VAL A 56 -11.74 -9.06 14.18
N LEU A 57 -12.26 -8.09 14.94
CA LEU A 57 -11.79 -6.70 14.89
C LEU A 57 -10.32 -6.60 15.33
N LYS A 58 -9.94 -7.34 16.36
CA LYS A 58 -8.56 -7.42 16.82
C LYS A 58 -7.62 -7.97 15.75
N TYR A 59 -7.96 -9.10 15.13
CA TYR A 59 -7.17 -9.67 14.04
C TYR A 59 -7.08 -8.74 12.83
N CYS A 60 -8.15 -8.02 12.48
CA CYS A 60 -8.13 -7.05 11.39
C CYS A 60 -7.13 -5.91 11.68
N LEU A 61 -7.09 -5.41 12.91
CA LEU A 61 -6.15 -4.37 13.31
C LEU A 61 -4.70 -4.86 13.34
N GLU A 62 -4.45 -6.02 13.94
CA GLU A 62 -3.12 -6.63 13.97
C GLU A 62 -2.58 -6.85 12.56
N ASN A 63 -3.37 -7.44 11.66
CA ASN A 63 -2.98 -7.67 10.27
C ASN A 63 -2.77 -6.36 9.52
N SER A 64 -3.63 -5.35 9.71
CA SER A 64 -3.48 -4.03 9.11
C SER A 64 -2.19 -3.34 9.58
N PHE A 65 -1.88 -3.46 10.87
CA PHE A 65 -0.64 -2.92 11.43
C PHE A 65 0.60 -3.61 10.86
N VAL A 66 0.56 -4.94 10.75
CA VAL A 66 1.66 -5.71 10.12
C VAL A 66 1.86 -5.28 8.66
N ILE A 67 0.80 -5.20 7.87
CA ILE A 67 0.89 -4.76 6.46
C ILE A 67 1.47 -3.35 6.38
N TRP A 68 0.98 -2.42 7.21
CA TRP A 68 1.49 -1.04 7.26
C TRP A 68 2.97 -1.00 7.62
N LEU A 69 3.38 -1.75 8.64
CA LEU A 69 4.77 -1.82 9.09
C LEU A 69 5.69 -2.32 7.98
N PHE A 70 5.31 -3.41 7.29
CA PHE A 70 6.06 -3.95 6.16
C PHE A 70 6.12 -2.96 4.99
N THR A 71 5.05 -2.25 4.71
CA THR A 71 5.02 -1.23 3.66
C THR A 71 6.01 -0.10 3.98
N VAL A 72 6.01 0.40 5.20
CA VAL A 72 6.87 1.52 5.61
C VAL A 72 8.34 1.09 5.71
N ILE A 73 8.62 -0.05 6.34
CA ILE A 73 10.01 -0.47 6.65
C ILE A 73 10.69 -1.15 5.47
N LEU A 74 9.94 -1.88 4.64
CA LEU A 74 10.52 -2.66 3.56
C LEU A 74 10.25 -2.04 2.18
N ILE A 75 8.98 -1.83 1.83
CA ILE A 75 8.59 -1.41 0.48
C ILE A 75 9.08 0.01 0.19
N THR A 76 8.85 0.94 1.10
CA THR A 76 9.23 2.35 0.89
C THR A 76 10.73 2.55 0.73
N PRO A 77 11.62 2.04 1.59
CA PRO A 77 13.06 2.16 1.39
C PRO A 77 13.56 1.50 0.10
N ILE A 78 13.03 0.32 -0.24
CA ILE A 78 13.38 -0.35 -1.48
C ILE A 78 12.94 0.49 -2.69
N CYS A 79 11.73 1.07 -2.67
CA CYS A 79 11.27 1.99 -3.71
C CYS A 79 12.20 3.20 -3.87
N ILE A 80 12.64 3.80 -2.77
CA ILE A 80 13.56 4.95 -2.78
C ILE A 80 14.91 4.54 -3.40
N LEU A 81 15.47 3.40 -2.99
CA LEU A 81 16.75 2.89 -3.52
C LEU A 81 16.68 2.63 -5.02
N PHE A 82 15.62 1.96 -5.50
CA PHE A 82 15.44 1.72 -6.93
C PHE A 82 15.17 3.02 -7.69
N SER A 83 14.43 3.96 -7.12
CA SER A 83 14.19 5.26 -7.72
C SER A 83 15.48 6.04 -7.89
N TYR A 84 16.36 6.01 -6.90
CA TYR A 84 17.68 6.61 -6.98
C TYR A 84 18.57 5.94 -8.04
N TYR A 85 18.52 4.61 -8.13
CA TYR A 85 19.22 3.85 -9.18
C TYR A 85 18.76 4.29 -10.58
N LEU A 86 17.46 4.45 -10.78
CA LEU A 86 16.89 4.90 -12.04
C LEU A 86 17.21 6.37 -12.33
N TYR A 87 17.15 7.22 -11.31
CA TYR A 87 17.50 8.63 -11.40
C TYR A 87 18.94 8.84 -11.89
N LYS A 88 19.87 8.06 -11.36
CA LYS A 88 21.31 8.07 -11.79
C LYS A 88 21.53 7.46 -13.17
N LYS A 89 20.50 6.99 -13.86
CA LYS A 89 20.59 6.37 -15.21
C LYS A 89 21.70 5.32 -15.33
N ARG A 90 21.85 4.49 -14.30
CA ARG A 90 22.84 3.41 -14.28
C ARG A 90 22.54 2.33 -15.33
N THR A 91 23.47 1.42 -15.56
CA THR A 91 23.35 0.32 -16.55
C THR A 91 22.02 -0.42 -16.39
N LEU A 92 21.30 -0.66 -17.50
CA LEU A 92 20.00 -1.33 -17.53
C LEU A 92 18.84 -0.59 -16.82
N SER A 93 19.01 0.67 -16.42
CA SER A 93 17.94 1.45 -15.74
C SER A 93 16.61 1.43 -16.52
N ASN A 94 16.65 1.55 -17.85
CA ASN A 94 15.44 1.51 -18.68
C ASN A 94 14.75 0.15 -18.67
N VAL A 95 15.52 -0.94 -18.62
CA VAL A 95 14.96 -2.31 -18.54
C VAL A 95 14.30 -2.52 -17.18
N PHE A 96 14.98 -2.15 -16.10
CA PHE A 96 14.41 -2.21 -14.75
C PHE A 96 13.17 -1.35 -14.62
N LYS A 97 13.17 -0.13 -15.19
CA LYS A 97 11.99 0.73 -15.20
C LYS A 97 10.78 0.04 -15.84
N VAL A 98 10.96 -0.59 -17.01
CA VAL A 98 9.87 -1.30 -17.70
C VAL A 98 9.40 -2.50 -16.89
N LEU A 99 10.31 -3.34 -16.41
CA LEU A 99 9.98 -4.55 -15.65
C LEU A 99 9.23 -4.24 -14.35
N LEU A 100 9.69 -3.25 -13.58
CA LEU A 100 9.08 -2.87 -12.31
C LEU A 100 7.75 -2.12 -12.49
N PHE A 101 7.58 -1.49 -13.66
CA PHE A 101 6.34 -0.77 -13.97
C PHE A 101 5.28 -1.66 -14.63
N MET A 102 5.69 -2.79 -15.23
CA MET A 102 4.79 -3.71 -15.93
C MET A 102 3.57 -4.15 -15.09
N PRO A 103 3.71 -4.51 -13.80
CA PRO A 103 2.55 -4.90 -12.98
C PRO A 103 1.50 -3.80 -12.82
N THR A 104 1.87 -2.53 -12.89
CA THR A 104 0.94 -1.41 -12.71
C THR A 104 0.14 -1.08 -13.97
N ILE A 105 0.58 -1.55 -15.14
CA ILE A 105 -0.12 -1.35 -16.40
C ILE A 105 -1.27 -2.35 -16.55
N ILE A 106 -1.15 -3.53 -15.91
CA ILE A 106 -2.16 -4.59 -15.98
C ILE A 106 -3.37 -4.18 -15.14
N PRO A 107 -4.62 -4.35 -15.65
CA PRO A 107 -5.81 -4.09 -14.84
C PRO A 107 -5.78 -4.86 -13.52
N GLY A 108 -6.08 -4.18 -12.41
CA GLY A 108 -5.93 -4.74 -11.06
C GLY A 108 -6.66 -6.08 -10.88
N ILE A 109 -7.86 -6.23 -11.43
CA ILE A 109 -8.64 -7.49 -11.35
C ILE A 109 -7.87 -8.65 -12.01
N VAL A 110 -7.28 -8.41 -13.20
CA VAL A 110 -6.51 -9.43 -13.92
C VAL A 110 -5.27 -9.79 -13.11
N MET A 111 -4.57 -8.78 -12.56
CA MET A 111 -3.38 -9.01 -11.75
C MET A 111 -3.68 -9.84 -10.50
N VAL A 112 -4.77 -9.56 -9.79
CA VAL A 112 -5.23 -10.34 -8.64
C VAL A 112 -5.54 -11.80 -9.03
N LEU A 113 -6.23 -12.02 -10.15
CA LEU A 113 -6.56 -13.37 -10.61
C LEU A 113 -5.30 -14.15 -11.00
N VAL A 114 -4.41 -13.56 -11.78
CA VAL A 114 -3.12 -14.19 -12.17
C VAL A 114 -2.32 -14.53 -10.92
N TYR A 115 -2.20 -13.60 -9.98
CA TYR A 115 -1.50 -13.84 -8.73
C TYR A 115 -2.13 -14.98 -7.91
N LYS A 116 -3.46 -14.99 -7.77
CA LYS A 116 -4.19 -16.04 -7.06
C LYS A 116 -3.91 -17.42 -7.67
N TYR A 117 -4.06 -17.57 -8.99
CA TYR A 117 -3.80 -18.83 -9.67
C TYR A 117 -2.33 -19.27 -9.56
N PHE A 118 -1.41 -18.31 -9.58
CA PHE A 118 0.01 -18.62 -9.40
C PHE A 118 0.31 -19.10 -7.97
N VAL A 119 -0.22 -18.42 -6.97
CA VAL A 119 0.04 -18.73 -5.55
C VAL A 119 -0.66 -20.01 -5.10
N ASP A 120 -1.91 -20.22 -5.52
CA ASP A 120 -2.70 -21.38 -5.08
C ASP A 120 -2.51 -22.62 -5.97
N GLY A 121 -2.06 -22.46 -7.21
CA GLY A 121 -1.84 -23.53 -8.14
C GLY A 121 -0.38 -23.68 -8.57
N GLY A 122 0.23 -22.61 -9.09
CA GLY A 122 1.58 -22.66 -9.64
C GLY A 122 2.65 -23.00 -8.60
N ILE A 123 2.69 -22.30 -7.48
CA ILE A 123 3.68 -22.53 -6.43
C ILE A 123 3.57 -23.94 -5.84
N PRO A 124 2.39 -24.45 -5.45
CA PRO A 124 2.26 -25.82 -4.97
C PRO A 124 2.77 -26.88 -5.95
N ILE A 125 2.45 -26.74 -7.24
CA ILE A 125 2.93 -27.66 -8.29
C ILE A 125 4.47 -27.62 -8.40
N LEU A 126 5.07 -26.45 -8.35
CA LEU A 126 6.53 -26.31 -8.40
C LEU A 126 7.20 -26.91 -7.17
N LEU A 127 6.62 -26.71 -5.98
CA LEU A 127 7.12 -27.28 -4.73
C LEU A 127 7.02 -28.82 -4.71
N GLU A 128 5.92 -29.38 -5.21
CA GLU A 128 5.77 -30.82 -5.34
C GLU A 128 6.79 -31.40 -6.34
N LYS A 129 6.97 -30.76 -7.49
CA LYS A 129 7.87 -31.22 -8.55
C LYS A 129 9.36 -31.16 -8.16
N TRP A 130 9.78 -30.10 -7.46
CA TRP A 130 11.21 -29.87 -7.16
C TRP A 130 11.62 -30.38 -5.78
N PHE A 131 10.72 -30.30 -4.82
CA PHE A 131 11.02 -30.63 -3.41
C PHE A 131 10.20 -31.77 -2.85
N ASN A 132 9.30 -32.37 -3.68
CA ASN A 132 8.38 -33.43 -3.24
C ASN A 132 7.49 -33.02 -2.04
N LEU A 133 7.22 -31.70 -1.91
CA LEU A 133 6.42 -31.12 -0.85
C LEU A 133 5.01 -30.84 -1.36
N ARG A 134 4.02 -31.56 -0.81
CA ARG A 134 2.61 -31.31 -1.08
C ARG A 134 2.10 -30.22 -0.15
N VAL A 135 1.88 -29.03 -0.72
CA VAL A 135 1.32 -27.88 -0.01
C VAL A 135 -0.01 -27.52 -0.63
N LEU A 136 -1.02 -27.28 0.20
CA LEU A 136 -2.28 -26.68 -0.24
C LEU A 136 -2.01 -25.22 -0.67
N GLY A 137 -2.95 -24.64 -1.45
CA GLY A 137 -2.83 -23.24 -1.87
C GLY A 137 -2.52 -22.31 -0.69
N LEU A 138 -1.55 -21.44 -0.88
CA LEU A 138 -0.99 -20.61 0.20
C LEU A 138 -1.95 -19.51 0.70
N LEU A 139 -2.95 -19.15 -0.12
CA LEU A 139 -4.00 -18.19 0.28
C LEU A 139 -5.11 -18.83 1.12
N TYR A 140 -5.21 -20.15 1.16
CA TYR A 140 -6.23 -20.86 1.95
C TYR A 140 -5.86 -21.01 3.42
N LYS A 141 -4.59 -20.81 3.78
CA LYS A 141 -4.12 -20.90 5.16
C LYS A 141 -3.97 -19.50 5.76
N PRO A 142 -4.58 -19.20 6.91
CA PRO A 142 -4.47 -17.90 7.56
C PRO A 142 -3.02 -17.46 7.79
N ASP A 143 -2.15 -18.39 8.20
CA ASP A 143 -0.75 -18.11 8.54
C ASP A 143 0.08 -17.67 7.32
N THR A 144 -0.24 -18.18 6.12
CA THR A 144 0.48 -17.86 4.89
C THR A 144 -0.20 -16.78 4.07
N ALA A 145 -1.52 -16.65 4.18
CA ALA A 145 -2.31 -15.71 3.38
C ALA A 145 -1.86 -14.26 3.57
N LEU A 146 -1.59 -13.84 4.82
CA LEU A 146 -1.10 -12.49 5.12
C LEU A 146 0.20 -12.18 4.37
N TRP A 147 1.16 -13.11 4.39
CA TRP A 147 2.44 -12.94 3.71
C TRP A 147 2.31 -12.91 2.20
N MET A 148 1.41 -13.71 1.63
CA MET A 148 1.11 -13.66 0.20
C MET A 148 0.49 -12.31 -0.19
N ILE A 149 -0.37 -11.73 0.65
CA ILE A 149 -0.92 -10.38 0.45
C ILE A 149 0.20 -9.32 0.52
N VAL A 150 1.10 -9.42 1.49
CA VAL A 150 2.27 -8.50 1.59
C VAL A 150 3.13 -8.58 0.33
N ILE A 151 3.44 -9.78 -0.16
CA ILE A 151 4.21 -9.97 -1.40
C ILE A 151 3.46 -9.36 -2.60
N PHE A 152 2.14 -9.55 -2.70
CA PHE A 152 1.32 -8.95 -3.75
C PHE A 152 1.38 -7.42 -3.72
N LEU A 153 1.27 -6.83 -2.53
CA LEU A 153 1.38 -5.38 -2.35
C LEU A 153 2.78 -4.85 -2.71
N CYS A 154 3.83 -5.61 -2.38
CA CYS A 154 5.18 -5.31 -2.85
C CYS A 154 5.25 -5.25 -4.37
N MET A 155 4.75 -6.28 -5.05
CA MET A 155 4.80 -6.37 -6.51
C MET A 155 4.04 -5.24 -7.21
N THR A 156 2.85 -4.90 -6.70
CA THR A 156 1.95 -3.92 -7.34
C THR A 156 2.25 -2.47 -6.91
N GLY A 157 2.67 -2.26 -5.66
CA GLY A 157 2.98 -0.94 -5.11
C GLY A 157 4.29 -0.34 -5.61
N PHE A 158 5.21 -1.18 -6.06
CA PHE A 158 6.55 -0.78 -6.45
C PHE A 158 6.56 0.24 -7.60
N GLY A 159 5.80 -0.01 -8.67
CA GLY A 159 5.82 0.80 -9.88
C GLY A 159 5.37 2.25 -9.64
N THR A 160 4.27 2.43 -8.92
CA THR A 160 3.72 3.77 -8.64
C THR A 160 4.64 4.56 -7.69
N GLY A 161 5.13 3.92 -6.61
CA GLY A 161 6.07 4.55 -5.69
C GLY A 161 7.36 4.98 -6.36
N MET A 162 7.92 4.10 -7.20
CA MET A 162 9.14 4.38 -7.95
C MET A 162 9.02 5.59 -8.88
N LEU A 163 7.89 5.75 -9.58
CA LEU A 163 7.66 6.91 -10.44
C LEU A 163 7.60 8.20 -9.62
N LEU A 164 6.89 8.16 -8.50
CA LEU A 164 6.72 9.32 -7.63
C LEU A 164 8.08 9.79 -7.09
N TYR A 165 8.88 8.89 -6.54
CA TYR A 165 10.20 9.22 -6.00
C TYR A 165 11.20 9.62 -7.09
N THR A 166 11.22 8.93 -8.25
CA THR A 166 12.07 9.32 -9.38
C THR A 166 11.70 10.70 -9.91
N GLY A 167 10.39 10.99 -9.97
CA GLY A 167 9.90 12.31 -10.37
C GLY A 167 10.27 13.42 -9.38
N ALA A 168 10.25 13.13 -8.08
CA ALA A 168 10.71 14.06 -7.04
C ALA A 168 12.22 14.32 -7.16
N MET A 169 13.01 13.26 -7.27
CA MET A 169 14.48 13.37 -7.43
C MET A 169 14.87 14.14 -8.69
N SER A 170 14.10 14.01 -9.79
CA SER A 170 14.37 14.72 -11.04
C SER A 170 14.16 16.24 -10.96
N ARG A 171 13.58 16.74 -9.87
CA ARG A 171 13.41 18.19 -9.62
C ARG A 171 14.56 18.81 -8.85
N ILE A 172 15.47 17.98 -8.33
CA ILE A 172 16.66 18.43 -7.60
C ILE A 172 17.61 19.10 -8.61
N ASP A 173 18.12 20.28 -8.26
CA ASP A 173 19.04 21.02 -9.11
C ASP A 173 20.37 20.27 -9.23
N ASN A 174 20.87 20.16 -10.46
CA ASN A 174 22.15 19.49 -10.73
C ASN A 174 23.31 20.19 -10.03
N SER A 175 23.23 21.49 -9.79
CA SER A 175 24.26 22.25 -9.07
C SER A 175 24.46 21.76 -7.64
N LEU A 176 23.37 21.31 -6.97
CA LEU A 176 23.44 20.72 -5.62
C LEU A 176 24.18 19.37 -5.66
N LEU A 177 23.89 18.57 -6.67
CA LEU A 177 24.54 17.26 -6.85
C LEU A 177 26.04 17.40 -7.17
N GLU A 178 26.39 18.37 -8.02
CA GLU A 178 27.77 18.66 -8.37
C GLU A 178 28.55 19.16 -7.16
N SER A 179 27.99 20.09 -6.37
CA SER A 179 28.63 20.58 -5.15
C SER A 179 28.85 19.46 -4.13
N CYS A 180 27.85 18.59 -3.92
CA CYS A 180 27.95 17.45 -3.03
C CYS A 180 29.05 16.46 -3.46
N GLN A 181 29.21 16.24 -4.78
CA GLN A 181 30.28 15.41 -5.33
C GLN A 181 31.66 16.05 -5.18
N LEU A 182 31.75 17.38 -5.32
CA LEU A 182 32.99 18.12 -5.07
C LEU A 182 33.42 18.05 -3.60
N ASP A 183 32.47 18.01 -2.69
CA ASP A 183 32.68 17.81 -1.24
C ASP A 183 33.07 16.36 -0.90
N GLY A 184 33.15 15.47 -1.88
CA GLY A 184 33.58 14.08 -1.71
C GLY A 184 32.50 13.14 -1.21
N ALA A 185 31.22 13.52 -1.28
CA ALA A 185 30.13 12.65 -0.87
C ALA A 185 29.99 11.42 -1.78
N ASN A 186 29.83 10.27 -1.16
CA ASN A 186 29.51 9.05 -1.89
C ASN A 186 28.01 8.99 -2.23
N SER A 187 27.62 8.06 -3.13
CA SER A 187 26.22 7.92 -3.58
C SER A 187 25.20 7.67 -2.45
N TRP A 188 25.65 7.09 -1.32
CA TRP A 188 24.79 6.85 -0.16
C TRP A 188 24.58 8.12 0.65
N GLN A 189 25.64 8.90 0.83
CA GLN A 189 25.57 10.21 1.49
C GLN A 189 24.73 11.19 0.67
N GLU A 190 24.87 11.19 -0.66
CA GLU A 190 24.05 11.95 -1.57
C GLU A 190 22.56 11.61 -1.41
N LEU A 191 22.19 10.31 -1.39
CA LEU A 191 20.79 9.87 -1.20
C LEU A 191 20.19 10.31 0.13
N TRP A 192 21.00 10.40 1.20
CA TRP A 192 20.51 10.70 2.55
C TRP A 192 20.43 12.20 2.85
N HIS A 193 21.22 13.03 2.18
CA HIS A 193 21.35 14.46 2.51
C HIS A 193 20.76 15.40 1.46
N ILE A 194 20.48 14.92 0.28
CA ILE A 194 19.84 15.63 -0.82
C ILE A 194 18.47 15.03 -1.12
#